data_a872045866287a94b7e879e83b86a885
#
_entry.id   a872045866287a94b7e879e83b86a885
#
_cell.length_a   1.000
_cell.length_b   1.000
_cell.length_c   1.000
_cell.angle_alpha   90.00
_cell.angle_beta   90.00
_cell.angle_gamma   90.00
#
_symmetry.space_group_name_H-M   'P 1'
#
loop_
_entity.id
_entity.type
_entity.pdbx_description
1 polymer ?
#
loop_
_entity_poly.entity_id
_entity_poly.type
_entity_poly.pdbx_seq_one_letter_code
_entity_poly.pdbx_strand_id
1 'polypeptide(L)'
;MKLEVPYTEEEIALLSHCELCPRKCGVNRTKGEKGFCRCGSGIEISAICNHKGEEPILVSDRGICNVFFSHCNLQCVYCQNKQISDNKSVTKTPFYSDKTPFQQNKTAFYSDNTAFQKFEMIISKIKQVLSESENTIGFVSPTHQVPLMCAIIRRLHQENIYPKVVYNSNGYDNPQILKRLEGIVDVYLPDFKYSDPNLAKELSLAEDYPQKAAEAISEMYRQKGNSILTDSNDKIESGLIVRHLVLPMQEKNSKGVLDALCDISPNLTVSLMSQYAPIEHMKQDYLNRPLEKEEYDLITDYFFSIGLHKGFFQSLQSQNNLVPDFEKGTWSSKED
;
A
#
# COMPACT_ATOMS: atom_id res chain seq x y z
N MET A 1 -7.06 -7.70 29.26
CA MET A 1 -7.85 -6.83 28.36
C MET A 1 -8.14 -7.66 27.10
N LYS A 2 -9.39 -7.84 26.71
CA LYS A 2 -9.75 -8.60 25.52
C LYS A 2 -9.42 -7.75 24.29
N LEU A 3 -8.57 -8.26 23.41
CA LEU A 3 -8.19 -7.55 22.17
C LEU A 3 -9.41 -7.42 21.23
N GLU A 4 -9.49 -6.34 20.47
CA GLU A 4 -10.59 -6.07 19.53
C GLU A 4 -10.58 -7.04 18.33
N VAL A 5 -9.41 -7.54 17.96
CA VAL A 5 -9.18 -8.43 16.85
C VAL A 5 -8.84 -9.82 17.36
N PRO A 6 -9.34 -10.91 16.75
CA PRO A 6 -9.03 -12.28 17.15
C PRO A 6 -7.64 -12.72 16.65
N TYR A 7 -6.60 -12.08 17.21
CA TYR A 7 -5.22 -12.42 16.92
C TYR A 7 -4.83 -13.81 17.43
N THR A 8 -3.96 -14.48 16.71
CA THR A 8 -3.27 -15.68 17.19
C THR A 8 -2.22 -15.31 18.24
N GLU A 9 -1.71 -16.32 18.98
CA GLU A 9 -0.62 -16.11 19.94
C GLU A 9 0.63 -15.53 19.26
N GLU A 10 0.94 -15.99 18.05
CA GLU A 10 2.07 -15.50 17.27
C GLU A 10 1.89 -14.02 16.86
N GLU A 11 0.69 -13.64 16.41
CA GLU A 11 0.35 -12.25 16.07
C GLU A 11 0.41 -11.34 17.32
N ILE A 12 -0.04 -11.84 18.48
CA ILE A 12 0.08 -11.14 19.76
C ILE A 12 1.55 -10.96 20.15
N ALA A 13 2.40 -11.97 19.93
CA ALA A 13 3.84 -11.86 20.19
C ALA A 13 4.48 -10.76 19.32
N LEU A 14 4.16 -10.69 18.03
CA LEU A 14 4.62 -9.63 17.12
C LEU A 14 4.16 -8.22 17.57
N LEU A 15 2.96 -8.10 18.13
CA LEU A 15 2.43 -6.84 18.64
C LEU A 15 2.99 -6.47 20.01
N SER A 16 3.40 -7.45 20.80
CA SER A 16 3.94 -7.25 22.16
C SER A 16 5.38 -6.74 22.15
N HIS A 17 6.11 -6.94 21.07
CA HIS A 17 7.44 -6.39 20.79
C HIS A 17 7.55 -6.05 19.32
N CYS A 18 7.11 -4.82 18.95
CA CYS A 18 6.87 -4.46 17.57
C CYS A 18 8.14 -4.28 16.76
N GLU A 19 8.43 -5.25 15.90
CA GLU A 19 9.46 -5.22 14.83
C GLU A 19 8.86 -5.50 13.44
N LEU A 20 7.58 -5.15 13.23
CA LEU A 20 6.85 -5.42 11.99
C LEU A 20 7.48 -4.76 10.75
N CYS A 21 8.15 -3.63 10.93
CA CYS A 21 8.81 -2.88 9.86
C CYS A 21 10.26 -2.52 10.25
N PRO A 22 11.08 -1.98 9.34
CA PRO A 22 12.47 -1.60 9.61
C PRO A 22 12.67 -0.59 10.74
N ARG A 23 11.61 0.14 11.15
CA ARG A 23 11.67 1.05 12.32
C ARG A 23 11.99 0.32 13.63
N LYS A 24 11.64 -0.96 13.77
CA LYS A 24 11.94 -1.81 14.92
C LYS A 24 11.74 -1.09 16.26
N CYS A 25 10.54 -0.53 16.44
CA CYS A 25 10.24 0.34 17.60
C CYS A 25 10.31 -0.39 18.95
N GLY A 26 10.16 -1.72 18.99
CA GLY A 26 10.19 -2.55 20.21
C GLY A 26 9.02 -2.32 21.16
N VAL A 27 8.08 -1.44 20.83
CA VAL A 27 6.95 -1.07 21.70
C VAL A 27 5.95 -2.21 21.85
N ASN A 28 5.30 -2.27 23.02
CA ASN A 28 4.21 -3.21 23.27
C ASN A 28 2.86 -2.61 22.90
N ARG A 29 2.42 -2.87 21.66
CA ARG A 29 1.15 -2.35 21.11
C ARG A 29 -0.07 -2.92 21.84
N THR A 30 0.02 -4.13 22.42
CA THR A 30 -1.08 -4.75 23.19
C THR A 30 -1.34 -4.04 24.51
N LYS A 31 -0.34 -3.29 25.04
CA LYS A 31 -0.44 -2.45 26.22
C LYS A 31 -0.72 -0.97 25.90
N GLY A 32 -0.98 -0.66 24.61
CA GLY A 32 -1.28 0.70 24.17
C GLY A 32 -0.06 1.58 23.89
N GLU A 33 1.15 1.00 23.94
CA GLU A 33 2.36 1.72 23.55
C GLU A 33 2.34 1.97 22.03
N LYS A 34 2.87 3.11 21.60
CA LYS A 34 2.86 3.53 20.19
C LYS A 34 4.27 3.87 19.72
N GLY A 35 4.67 3.22 18.61
CA GLY A 35 5.93 3.51 17.94
C GLY A 35 5.80 4.64 16.92
N PHE A 36 6.69 4.65 15.92
CA PHE A 36 6.74 5.67 14.86
C PHE A 36 5.40 5.80 14.11
N CYS A 37 4.78 4.69 13.71
CA CYS A 37 3.51 4.69 12.99
C CYS A 37 2.29 5.08 13.84
N ARG A 38 2.43 5.23 15.17
CA ARG A 38 1.37 5.60 16.10
C ARG A 38 0.19 4.62 16.19
N CYS A 39 0.31 3.44 15.59
CA CYS A 39 -0.71 2.39 15.65
C CYS A 39 -0.69 1.60 16.96
N GLY A 40 -1.86 1.20 17.40
CA GLY A 40 -2.08 0.24 18.49
C GLY A 40 -2.27 -1.19 17.97
N SER A 41 -2.93 -2.02 18.79
CA SER A 41 -3.36 -3.39 18.45
C SER A 41 -4.85 -3.45 18.06
N GLY A 42 -5.51 -2.32 17.90
CA GLY A 42 -6.91 -2.24 17.48
C GLY A 42 -7.10 -2.25 15.97
N ILE A 43 -8.33 -1.96 15.55
CA ILE A 43 -8.70 -1.84 14.14
C ILE A 43 -8.28 -0.47 13.62
N GLU A 44 -7.21 -0.43 12.85
CA GLU A 44 -6.63 0.78 12.28
C GLU A 44 -6.85 0.79 10.75
N ILE A 45 -8.14 0.86 10.34
CA ILE A 45 -8.58 0.91 8.94
C ILE A 45 -9.27 2.24 8.69
N SER A 46 -8.83 2.97 7.66
CA SER A 46 -9.40 4.25 7.25
C SER A 46 -10.47 4.13 6.19
N ALA A 47 -10.32 3.19 5.23
CA ALA A 47 -11.29 3.01 4.16
C ALA A 47 -11.35 1.56 3.67
N ILE A 48 -12.53 1.16 3.19
CA ILE A 48 -12.77 -0.06 2.43
C ILE A 48 -13.62 0.34 1.23
N CYS A 49 -13.11 0.13 0.03
CA CYS A 49 -13.80 0.58 -1.19
C CYS A 49 -13.51 -0.32 -2.38
N ASN A 50 -14.38 -0.26 -3.38
CA ASN A 50 -14.10 -0.80 -4.70
C ASN A 50 -13.20 0.19 -5.44
N HIS A 51 -11.99 -0.24 -5.81
CA HIS A 51 -10.98 0.57 -6.48
C HIS A 51 -10.70 0.08 -7.90
N LYS A 52 -10.63 1.02 -8.86
CA LYS A 52 -10.45 0.72 -10.29
C LYS A 52 -9.16 1.28 -10.88
N GLY A 53 -8.33 1.89 -10.06
CA GLY A 53 -7.15 2.66 -10.49
C GLY A 53 -5.81 1.94 -10.34
N GLU A 54 -5.80 0.62 -10.15
CA GLU A 54 -4.56 -0.16 -10.10
C GLU A 54 -4.07 -0.52 -11.52
N GLU A 55 -2.93 -1.19 -11.66
CA GLU A 55 -2.40 -1.65 -12.94
C GLU A 55 -3.45 -2.47 -13.73
N PRO A 56 -3.53 -2.30 -15.07
CA PRO A 56 -4.58 -2.96 -15.89
C PRO A 56 -4.63 -4.48 -15.77
N ILE A 57 -3.51 -5.11 -15.42
CA ILE A 57 -3.43 -6.55 -15.18
C ILE A 57 -4.05 -6.96 -13.83
N LEU A 58 -4.16 -6.03 -12.87
CA LEU A 58 -4.73 -6.26 -11.54
C LEU A 58 -6.24 -6.04 -11.50
N VAL A 59 -6.75 -5.11 -12.30
CA VAL A 59 -8.15 -4.69 -12.25
C VAL A 59 -8.85 -4.91 -13.58
N SER A 60 -10.15 -5.22 -13.50
CA SER A 60 -11.11 -5.08 -14.59
C SER A 60 -12.00 -3.86 -14.34
N ASP A 61 -13.02 -3.67 -15.19
CA ASP A 61 -14.06 -2.66 -14.97
C ASP A 61 -14.84 -2.85 -13.66
N ARG A 62 -14.78 -4.07 -13.07
CA ARG A 62 -15.39 -4.36 -11.77
C ARG A 62 -14.61 -3.82 -10.58
N GLY A 63 -13.28 -3.56 -10.73
CA GLY A 63 -12.40 -3.11 -9.66
C GLY A 63 -12.02 -4.19 -8.66
N ILE A 64 -11.28 -3.82 -7.62
CA ILE A 64 -10.85 -4.68 -6.52
C ILE A 64 -11.24 -4.10 -5.16
N CYS A 65 -11.41 -4.95 -4.16
CA CYS A 65 -11.68 -4.51 -2.78
C CYS A 65 -10.38 -4.00 -2.13
N ASN A 66 -10.18 -2.69 -2.08
CA ASN A 66 -9.03 -2.10 -1.37
C ASN A 66 -9.37 -1.78 0.09
N VAL A 67 -8.49 -2.25 0.99
CA VAL A 67 -8.50 -1.95 2.43
C VAL A 67 -7.33 -1.02 2.73
N PHE A 68 -7.63 0.23 3.05
CA PHE A 68 -6.65 1.26 3.40
C PHE A 68 -6.45 1.31 4.90
N PHE A 69 -5.23 1.03 5.34
CA PHE A 69 -4.88 1.16 6.74
C PHE A 69 -4.61 2.61 7.11
N SER A 70 -4.94 2.95 8.37
CA SER A 70 -4.61 4.25 8.95
C SER A 70 -3.13 4.32 9.30
N HIS A 71 -2.56 5.53 9.26
CA HIS A 71 -1.17 5.77 9.58
C HIS A 71 -0.17 5.16 8.58
N CYS A 72 1.13 5.37 8.79
CA CYS A 72 2.16 4.80 7.94
C CYS A 72 3.49 4.67 8.69
N ASN A 73 4.30 3.67 8.32
CA ASN A 73 5.68 3.53 8.77
C ASN A 73 6.68 4.45 8.04
N LEU A 74 6.22 5.14 6.97
CA LEU A 74 6.86 6.30 6.36
C LEU A 74 6.01 7.56 6.57
N GLN A 75 6.60 8.75 6.38
CA GLN A 75 5.90 10.03 6.44
C GLN A 75 6.32 10.88 5.23
N CYS A 76 5.97 10.39 4.03
CA CYS A 76 6.33 11.05 2.78
C CYS A 76 5.64 12.43 2.69
N VAL A 77 6.40 13.48 2.42
CA VAL A 77 5.88 14.85 2.32
C VAL A 77 4.88 15.01 1.18
N TYR A 78 5.00 14.21 0.12
CA TYR A 78 4.14 14.20 -1.07
C TYR A 78 3.11 13.06 -1.08
N CYS A 79 2.74 12.51 0.09
CA CYS A 79 1.84 11.35 0.15
C CYS A 79 0.43 11.71 -0.32
N GLN A 80 -0.04 11.10 -1.40
CA GLN A 80 -1.42 11.29 -1.89
C GLN A 80 -2.47 10.85 -0.86
N ASN A 81 -2.13 9.85 -0.03
CA ASN A 81 -2.99 9.35 1.05
C ASN A 81 -2.77 10.10 2.37
N LYS A 82 -2.28 11.36 2.36
CA LYS A 82 -1.90 12.10 3.56
C LYS A 82 -3.01 12.20 4.61
N GLN A 83 -4.26 12.35 4.19
CA GLN A 83 -5.44 12.42 5.07
C GLN A 83 -5.54 11.22 6.03
N ILE A 84 -5.06 10.05 5.62
CA ILE A 84 -5.13 8.80 6.40
C ILE A 84 -3.77 8.28 6.87
N SER A 85 -2.66 8.70 6.26
CA SER A 85 -1.31 8.22 6.55
C SER A 85 -0.54 9.09 7.53
N ASP A 86 -0.95 10.37 7.74
CA ASP A 86 -0.27 11.28 8.66
C ASP A 86 -0.39 10.79 10.11
N ASN A 87 0.76 10.55 10.75
CA ASN A 87 0.82 10.08 12.13
C ASN A 87 0.45 11.16 13.17
N LYS A 88 0.27 12.42 12.76
CA LYS A 88 -0.07 13.56 13.62
C LYS A 88 -1.55 13.90 13.61
N SER A 89 -2.21 13.76 12.46
CA SER A 89 -3.55 14.32 12.20
C SER A 89 -4.51 13.34 11.50
N VAL A 90 -4.35 12.03 11.68
CA VAL A 90 -5.30 11.06 11.09
C VAL A 90 -6.72 11.37 11.51
N THR A 91 -7.58 11.62 10.54
CA THR A 91 -9.02 11.75 10.76
C THR A 91 -9.55 10.44 11.35
N LYS A 92 -10.10 10.52 12.57
CA LYS A 92 -10.52 9.35 13.35
C LYS A 92 -11.78 8.66 12.82
N THR A 93 -12.32 9.11 11.70
CA THR A 93 -13.57 8.56 11.15
C THR A 93 -13.26 7.67 9.96
N PRO A 94 -13.40 6.34 10.08
CA PRO A 94 -13.28 5.45 8.93
C PRO A 94 -14.27 5.84 7.85
N PHE A 95 -13.76 5.92 6.62
CA PHE A 95 -14.60 6.17 5.45
C PHE A 95 -14.94 4.83 4.78
N TYR A 96 -16.22 4.59 4.57
CA TYR A 96 -16.73 3.45 3.82
C TYR A 96 -17.53 3.99 2.64
N SER A 97 -16.98 3.88 1.41
CA SER A 97 -17.67 4.36 0.21
C SER A 97 -18.89 3.51 -0.04
N ASP A 98 -20.08 4.06 0.22
CA ASP A 98 -21.36 3.82 -0.43
C ASP A 98 -22.46 4.60 0.28
N LYS A 99 -23.47 5.03 -0.45
CA LYS A 99 -24.72 5.62 0.07
C LYS A 99 -25.58 4.61 0.86
N THR A 100 -24.94 3.63 1.54
CA THR A 100 -25.61 2.59 2.32
C THR A 100 -25.89 3.06 3.76
N PRO A 101 -26.78 2.40 4.52
CA PRO A 101 -27.21 2.80 5.88
C PRO A 101 -26.08 3.02 6.89
N PHE A 102 -24.83 2.62 6.56
CA PHE A 102 -23.65 2.82 7.38
C PHE A 102 -23.25 4.31 7.52
N GLN A 103 -23.53 5.16 6.52
CA GLN A 103 -23.30 6.62 6.63
C GLN A 103 -24.30 7.29 7.57
N GLN A 104 -25.53 6.74 7.72
CA GLN A 104 -26.56 7.30 8.58
C GLN A 104 -26.31 7.03 10.06
N ASN A 105 -25.43 6.06 10.42
CA ASN A 105 -25.11 5.67 11.79
C ASN A 105 -23.66 5.90 12.18
N LYS A 106 -23.06 7.08 11.83
CA LYS A 106 -21.71 7.46 12.32
C LYS A 106 -21.59 7.35 13.86
N THR A 107 -22.68 7.61 14.57
CA THR A 107 -22.78 7.46 16.04
C THR A 107 -22.80 6.00 16.48
N ALA A 108 -23.37 5.08 15.71
CA ALA A 108 -23.50 3.66 16.08
C ALA A 108 -22.15 2.89 15.99
N PHE A 109 -21.23 3.34 15.15
CA PHE A 109 -19.90 2.70 15.06
C PHE A 109 -19.04 2.95 16.31
N TYR A 110 -19.29 4.07 17.02
CA TYR A 110 -18.52 4.48 18.20
C TYR A 110 -19.26 4.26 19.54
N SER A 111 -20.57 3.98 19.53
CA SER A 111 -21.35 3.76 20.74
C SER A 111 -21.64 2.26 20.93
N ASP A 112 -21.29 1.74 22.10
CA ASP A 112 -21.75 0.47 22.70
C ASP A 112 -21.45 -0.87 22.02
N ASN A 113 -20.85 -0.91 20.81
CA ASN A 113 -20.47 -2.18 20.20
C ASN A 113 -19.25 -2.78 20.89
N THR A 114 -19.33 -4.08 21.21
CA THR A 114 -18.15 -4.80 21.69
C THR A 114 -17.04 -4.77 20.64
N ALA A 115 -15.80 -4.89 21.06
CA ALA A 115 -14.63 -4.93 20.19
C ALA A 115 -14.75 -6.00 19.07
N PHE A 116 -15.34 -7.15 19.39
CA PHE A 116 -15.61 -8.22 18.44
C PHE A 116 -16.65 -7.80 17.38
N GLN A 117 -17.70 -7.08 17.77
CA GLN A 117 -18.71 -6.60 16.81
C GLN A 117 -18.12 -5.64 15.79
N LYS A 118 -17.15 -4.77 16.18
CA LYS A 118 -16.44 -3.88 15.25
C LYS A 118 -15.65 -4.67 14.21
N PHE A 119 -14.97 -5.75 14.60
CA PHE A 119 -14.21 -6.58 13.67
C PHE A 119 -15.16 -7.28 12.67
N GLU A 120 -16.26 -7.86 13.13
CA GLU A 120 -17.26 -8.49 12.25
C GLU A 120 -17.94 -7.50 11.30
N MET A 121 -18.10 -6.23 11.69
CA MET A 121 -18.60 -5.18 10.79
C MET A 121 -17.61 -4.90 9.65
N ILE A 122 -16.31 -4.87 9.94
CA ILE A 122 -15.27 -4.74 8.92
C ILE A 122 -15.30 -5.91 7.94
N ILE A 123 -15.40 -7.14 8.45
CA ILE A 123 -15.51 -8.34 7.62
C ILE A 123 -16.77 -8.28 6.74
N SER A 124 -17.91 -7.88 7.28
CA SER A 124 -19.16 -7.73 6.52
C SER A 124 -19.01 -6.70 5.39
N LYS A 125 -18.33 -5.58 5.64
CA LYS A 125 -18.08 -4.57 4.61
C LYS A 125 -17.13 -5.07 3.52
N ILE A 126 -16.06 -5.75 3.90
CA ILE A 126 -15.13 -6.37 2.92
C ILE A 126 -15.90 -7.36 2.03
N LYS A 127 -16.73 -8.22 2.62
CA LYS A 127 -17.55 -9.19 1.88
C LYS A 127 -18.51 -8.50 0.89
N GLN A 128 -19.15 -7.42 1.31
CA GLN A 128 -20.00 -6.62 0.43
C GLN A 128 -19.19 -6.12 -0.76
N VAL A 129 -18.06 -5.45 -0.55
CA VAL A 129 -17.24 -4.90 -1.64
C VAL A 129 -16.69 -6.01 -2.53
N LEU A 130 -16.23 -7.14 -1.97
CA LEU A 130 -15.79 -8.30 -2.75
C LEU A 130 -16.90 -8.85 -3.66
N SER A 131 -18.18 -8.82 -3.24
CA SER A 131 -19.29 -9.28 -4.08
C SER A 131 -19.59 -8.35 -5.26
N GLU A 132 -19.21 -7.08 -5.14
CA GLU A 132 -19.41 -6.03 -6.15
C GLU A 132 -18.20 -5.87 -7.09
N SER A 133 -17.04 -6.41 -6.71
CA SER A 133 -15.76 -6.27 -7.42
C SER A 133 -15.24 -7.62 -7.94
N GLU A 134 -14.01 -7.66 -8.43
CA GLU A 134 -13.27 -8.91 -8.63
C GLU A 134 -13.07 -9.60 -7.26
N ASN A 135 -12.94 -10.92 -7.26
CA ASN A 135 -12.62 -11.66 -6.03
C ASN A 135 -11.15 -11.43 -5.63
N THR A 136 -10.78 -10.16 -5.46
CA THR A 136 -9.42 -9.70 -5.15
C THR A 136 -9.49 -8.67 -4.03
N ILE A 137 -8.65 -8.86 -3.01
CA ILE A 137 -8.50 -7.92 -1.90
C ILE A 137 -7.11 -7.29 -1.93
N GLY A 138 -7.06 -5.97 -2.01
CA GLY A 138 -5.85 -5.19 -1.93
C GLY A 138 -5.68 -4.58 -0.54
N PHE A 139 -4.54 -4.81 0.08
CA PHE A 139 -4.18 -4.16 1.35
C PHE A 139 -3.19 -3.04 1.08
N VAL A 140 -3.61 -1.79 1.32
CA VAL A 140 -2.81 -0.60 1.02
C VAL A 140 -2.05 -0.14 2.26
N SER A 141 -0.72 -0.06 2.14
CA SER A 141 0.24 0.21 3.22
C SER A 141 0.11 -0.76 4.41
N PRO A 142 0.12 -2.08 4.19
CA PRO A 142 -0.15 -3.08 5.23
C PRO A 142 1.03 -3.35 6.16
N THR A 143 2.23 -2.90 5.85
CA THR A 143 3.50 -3.23 6.53
C THR A 143 3.42 -3.19 8.05
N HIS A 144 2.80 -2.14 8.59
CA HIS A 144 2.69 -1.91 10.03
C HIS A 144 1.41 -2.55 10.63
N GLN A 145 0.57 -3.18 9.81
CA GLN A 145 -0.70 -3.80 10.15
C GLN A 145 -0.80 -5.27 9.70
N VAL A 146 0.32 -5.92 9.40
CA VAL A 146 0.35 -7.33 8.98
C VAL A 146 -0.47 -8.25 9.88
N PRO A 147 -0.43 -8.16 11.23
CA PRO A 147 -1.28 -9.00 12.07
C PRO A 147 -2.78 -8.79 11.81
N LEU A 148 -3.22 -7.54 11.62
CA LEU A 148 -4.62 -7.24 11.31
C LEU A 148 -5.01 -7.76 9.92
N MET A 149 -4.14 -7.59 8.93
CA MET A 149 -4.31 -8.15 7.58
C MET A 149 -4.50 -9.68 7.64
N CYS A 150 -3.62 -10.39 8.33
CA CYS A 150 -3.69 -11.85 8.49
C CYS A 150 -4.97 -12.28 9.21
N ALA A 151 -5.40 -11.54 10.25
CA ALA A 151 -6.66 -11.82 10.94
C ALA A 151 -7.88 -11.67 10.02
N ILE A 152 -7.90 -10.65 9.14
CA ILE A 152 -8.95 -10.45 8.14
C ILE A 152 -8.97 -11.63 7.16
N ILE A 153 -7.84 -11.98 6.56
CA ILE A 153 -7.73 -13.10 5.59
C ILE A 153 -8.22 -14.41 6.24
N ARG A 154 -7.72 -14.72 7.43
CA ARG A 154 -8.12 -15.92 8.19
C ARG A 154 -9.64 -15.95 8.45
N ARG A 155 -10.22 -14.79 8.79
CA ARG A 155 -11.67 -14.71 9.05
C ARG A 155 -12.51 -14.92 7.79
N LEU A 156 -12.06 -14.42 6.63
CA LEU A 156 -12.70 -14.68 5.34
C LEU A 156 -12.62 -16.18 4.98
N HIS A 157 -11.45 -16.81 5.18
CA HIS A 157 -11.26 -18.24 4.91
C HIS A 157 -12.18 -19.11 5.78
N GLN A 158 -12.48 -18.72 7.03
CA GLN A 158 -13.45 -19.42 7.90
C GLN A 158 -14.87 -19.44 7.34
N GLU A 159 -15.20 -18.50 6.44
CA GLU A 159 -16.47 -18.46 5.71
C GLU A 159 -16.35 -19.02 4.28
N ASN A 160 -15.27 -19.73 3.94
CA ASN A 160 -14.97 -20.26 2.61
C ASN A 160 -14.87 -19.18 1.52
N ILE A 161 -14.41 -17.97 1.89
CA ILE A 161 -14.15 -16.86 0.98
C ILE A 161 -12.63 -16.75 0.82
N TYR A 162 -12.13 -17.02 -0.39
CA TYR A 162 -10.70 -17.05 -0.74
C TYR A 162 -10.41 -16.01 -1.83
N PRO A 163 -10.32 -14.72 -1.48
CA PRO A 163 -9.96 -13.70 -2.46
C PRO A 163 -8.47 -13.78 -2.79
N LYS A 164 -8.09 -13.40 -4.00
CA LYS A 164 -6.70 -13.11 -4.37
C LYS A 164 -6.18 -11.96 -3.50
N VAL A 165 -5.02 -12.13 -2.88
CA VAL A 165 -4.45 -11.17 -1.93
C VAL A 165 -3.35 -10.34 -2.58
N VAL A 166 -3.57 -9.03 -2.66
CA VAL A 166 -2.59 -8.05 -3.14
C VAL A 166 -1.99 -7.29 -1.94
N TYR A 167 -0.67 -7.33 -1.83
CA TYR A 167 0.09 -6.60 -0.81
C TYR A 167 0.71 -5.35 -1.42
N ASN A 168 0.01 -4.21 -1.34
CA ASN A 168 0.41 -2.92 -1.89
C ASN A 168 1.15 -2.12 -0.80
N SER A 169 2.47 -2.16 -0.81
CA SER A 169 3.31 -1.55 0.22
C SER A 169 4.16 -0.38 -0.29
N ASN A 170 4.66 0.41 0.63
CA ASN A 170 5.61 1.47 0.33
C ASN A 170 7.07 0.97 0.19
N GLY A 171 7.29 -0.35 0.20
CA GLY A 171 8.61 -0.98 0.09
C GLY A 171 9.47 -0.96 1.36
N TYR A 172 9.07 -0.21 2.39
CA TYR A 172 9.80 -0.18 3.66
C TYR A 172 9.36 -1.31 4.59
N ASP A 173 9.62 -2.55 4.12
CA ASP A 173 9.16 -3.79 4.73
C ASP A 173 10.30 -4.55 5.43
N ASN A 174 9.94 -5.34 6.43
CA ASN A 174 10.87 -6.25 7.11
C ASN A 174 10.86 -7.62 6.40
N PRO A 175 12.00 -8.08 5.81
CA PRO A 175 12.04 -9.37 5.11
C PRO A 175 11.64 -10.56 5.99
N GLN A 176 11.85 -10.51 7.30
CA GLN A 176 11.45 -11.61 8.20
C GLN A 176 9.91 -11.68 8.36
N ILE A 177 9.24 -10.55 8.25
CA ILE A 177 7.76 -10.50 8.24
C ILE A 177 7.25 -10.95 6.87
N LEU A 178 7.89 -10.53 5.77
CA LEU A 178 7.52 -10.97 4.42
C LEU A 178 7.62 -12.50 4.26
N LYS A 179 8.64 -13.15 4.84
CA LYS A 179 8.75 -14.62 4.84
C LYS A 179 7.53 -15.31 5.45
N ARG A 180 6.88 -14.70 6.46
CA ARG A 180 5.65 -15.24 7.08
C ARG A 180 4.43 -15.09 6.18
N LEU A 181 4.51 -14.27 5.14
CA LEU A 181 3.44 -14.02 4.17
C LEU A 181 3.54 -14.92 2.94
N GLU A 182 4.57 -15.76 2.84
CA GLU A 182 4.72 -16.76 1.78
C GLU A 182 3.52 -17.72 1.78
N GLY A 183 2.86 -17.86 0.62
CA GLY A 183 1.63 -18.65 0.49
C GLY A 183 0.34 -17.95 0.95
N ILE A 184 0.44 -16.74 1.53
CA ILE A 184 -0.73 -15.91 1.92
C ILE A 184 -0.97 -14.81 0.90
N VAL A 185 0.09 -14.14 0.46
CA VAL A 185 0.04 -13.06 -0.53
C VAL A 185 0.20 -13.65 -1.93
N ASP A 186 -0.70 -13.34 -2.83
CA ASP A 186 -0.64 -13.76 -4.24
C ASP A 186 0.17 -12.78 -5.07
N VAL A 187 -0.04 -11.48 -4.89
CA VAL A 187 0.62 -10.43 -5.65
C VAL A 187 1.29 -9.43 -4.71
N TYR A 188 2.59 -9.22 -4.90
CA TYR A 188 3.32 -8.13 -4.27
C TYR A 188 3.36 -6.91 -5.19
N LEU A 189 3.05 -5.74 -4.63
CA LEU A 189 3.01 -4.46 -5.32
C LEU A 189 3.75 -3.39 -4.50
N PRO A 190 5.08 -3.57 -4.26
CA PRO A 190 5.87 -2.62 -3.48
C PRO A 190 6.27 -1.41 -4.30
N ASP A 191 6.35 -0.24 -3.66
CA ASP A 191 7.08 0.91 -4.20
C ASP A 191 8.59 0.78 -3.95
N PHE A 192 9.42 1.22 -4.90
CA PHE A 192 10.81 1.56 -4.65
C PHE A 192 11.00 3.06 -4.93
N LYS A 193 10.96 3.86 -3.87
CA LYS A 193 10.85 5.32 -3.98
C LYS A 193 12.19 6.02 -4.16
N TYR A 194 13.23 5.57 -3.47
CA TYR A 194 14.52 6.27 -3.36
C TYR A 194 15.70 5.33 -3.47
N SER A 195 16.73 5.75 -4.23
CA SER A 195 18.06 5.18 -4.22
C SER A 195 19.05 6.02 -3.40
N ASP A 196 18.70 7.29 -3.11
CA ASP A 196 19.52 8.21 -2.32
C ASP A 196 19.04 8.24 -0.86
N PRO A 197 19.90 7.86 0.13
CA PRO A 197 19.58 7.92 1.55
C PRO A 197 19.22 9.33 2.06
N ASN A 198 19.87 10.38 1.53
CA ASN A 198 19.60 11.75 1.95
C ASN A 198 18.21 12.19 1.47
N LEU A 199 17.87 11.89 0.23
CA LEU A 199 16.54 12.15 -0.33
C LEU A 199 15.46 11.38 0.44
N ALA A 200 15.71 10.11 0.76
CA ALA A 200 14.80 9.27 1.55
C ALA A 200 14.58 9.81 2.96
N LYS A 201 15.66 10.31 3.60
CA LYS A 201 15.59 10.98 4.90
C LYS A 201 14.78 12.27 4.83
N GLU A 202 15.06 13.11 3.84
CA GLU A 202 14.39 14.41 3.63
C GLU A 202 12.89 14.22 3.36
N LEU A 203 12.54 13.36 2.40
CA LEU A 203 11.17 13.26 1.90
C LEU A 203 10.31 12.25 2.66
N SER A 204 10.89 11.29 3.40
CA SER A 204 10.12 10.21 4.06
C SER A 204 10.61 9.82 5.45
N LEU A 205 11.55 10.56 6.03
CA LEU A 205 12.13 10.31 7.35
C LEU A 205 12.73 8.89 7.51
N ALA A 206 13.34 8.34 6.43
CA ALA A 206 13.88 6.99 6.40
C ALA A 206 15.20 6.94 5.60
N GLU A 207 16.32 7.28 6.26
CA GLU A 207 17.65 7.31 5.63
C GLU A 207 18.09 5.93 5.10
N ASP A 208 17.69 4.86 5.79
CA ASP A 208 17.99 3.47 5.42
C ASP A 208 17.01 2.87 4.39
N TYR A 209 16.07 3.67 3.85
CA TYR A 209 15.04 3.22 2.92
C TYR A 209 15.61 2.49 1.70
N PRO A 210 16.64 2.98 0.98
CA PRO A 210 17.13 2.33 -0.24
C PRO A 210 17.56 0.88 0.02
N GLN A 211 18.33 0.68 1.09
CA GLN A 211 18.77 -0.66 1.48
C GLN A 211 17.59 -1.55 1.89
N LYS A 212 16.66 -1.02 2.71
CA LYS A 212 15.53 -1.80 3.22
C LYS A 212 14.54 -2.17 2.14
N ALA A 213 14.31 -1.28 1.17
CA ALA A 213 13.46 -1.56 0.03
C ALA A 213 14.07 -2.65 -0.87
N ALA A 214 15.39 -2.57 -1.15
CA ALA A 214 16.07 -3.60 -1.92
C ALA A 214 16.02 -4.97 -1.23
N GLU A 215 16.27 -5.04 0.10
CA GLU A 215 16.16 -6.27 0.89
C GLU A 215 14.72 -6.86 0.84
N ALA A 216 13.71 -6.01 0.95
CA ALA A 216 12.31 -6.41 0.92
C ALA A 216 11.89 -6.92 -0.46
N ILE A 217 12.22 -6.19 -1.53
CA ILE A 217 11.92 -6.57 -2.91
C ILE A 217 12.65 -7.87 -3.29
N SER A 218 13.90 -8.05 -2.85
CA SER A 218 14.63 -9.30 -3.03
C SER A 218 13.92 -10.50 -2.39
N GLU A 219 13.34 -10.32 -1.20
CA GLU A 219 12.54 -11.38 -0.57
C GLU A 219 11.23 -11.64 -1.31
N MET A 220 10.52 -10.59 -1.76
CA MET A 220 9.32 -10.72 -2.58
C MET A 220 9.64 -11.44 -3.92
N TYR A 221 10.78 -11.10 -4.54
CA TYR A 221 11.29 -11.76 -5.74
C TYR A 221 11.63 -13.24 -5.49
N ARG A 222 12.23 -13.56 -4.35
CA ARG A 222 12.48 -14.95 -3.95
C ARG A 222 11.17 -15.76 -3.93
N GLN A 223 10.08 -15.17 -3.45
CA GLN A 223 8.79 -15.84 -3.33
C GLN A 223 8.04 -15.96 -4.66
N LYS A 224 8.12 -14.96 -5.52
CA LYS A 224 7.30 -14.86 -6.75
C LYS A 224 8.08 -15.11 -8.04
N GLY A 225 9.40 -14.98 -8.01
CA GLY A 225 10.24 -15.07 -9.22
C GLY A 225 10.02 -13.90 -10.18
N ASN A 226 10.34 -14.13 -11.45
CA ASN A 226 10.31 -13.14 -12.53
C ASN A 226 9.09 -13.25 -13.45
N SER A 227 8.15 -14.15 -13.15
CA SER A 227 6.98 -14.38 -13.97
C SER A 227 5.73 -13.84 -13.31
N ILE A 228 4.96 -13.10 -14.08
CA ILE A 228 3.57 -12.80 -13.73
C ILE A 228 2.72 -13.95 -14.28
N LEU A 229 2.05 -14.66 -13.39
CA LEU A 229 1.08 -15.68 -13.77
C LEU A 229 -0.28 -15.02 -13.94
N THR A 230 -0.97 -15.33 -15.04
CA THR A 230 -2.28 -14.78 -15.36
C THR A 230 -3.31 -15.90 -15.55
N ASP A 231 -4.57 -15.55 -15.33
CA ASP A 231 -5.71 -16.39 -15.68
C ASP A 231 -6.03 -16.35 -17.20
N SER A 232 -7.11 -17.04 -17.59
CA SER A 232 -7.58 -17.08 -18.99
C SER A 232 -8.08 -15.72 -19.54
N ASN A 233 -8.25 -14.71 -18.67
CA ASN A 233 -8.67 -13.36 -19.03
C ASN A 233 -7.53 -12.35 -18.92
N ASP A 234 -6.28 -12.82 -18.91
CA ASP A 234 -5.06 -12.01 -18.74
C ASP A 234 -5.01 -11.21 -17.45
N LYS A 235 -5.72 -11.66 -16.39
CA LYS A 235 -5.65 -11.06 -15.06
C LYS A 235 -4.62 -11.78 -14.20
N ILE A 236 -3.85 -11.01 -13.44
CA ILE A 236 -2.77 -11.55 -12.61
C ILE A 236 -3.31 -12.50 -11.53
N GLU A 237 -2.74 -13.69 -11.46
CA GLU A 237 -2.98 -14.68 -10.41
C GLU A 237 -1.88 -14.65 -9.35
N SER A 238 -0.64 -14.47 -9.76
CA SER A 238 0.50 -14.37 -8.84
C SER A 238 1.64 -13.62 -9.50
N GLY A 239 2.40 -12.86 -8.70
CA GLY A 239 3.57 -12.15 -9.22
C GLY A 239 4.09 -11.03 -8.34
N LEU A 240 5.10 -10.35 -8.87
CA LEU A 240 5.71 -9.16 -8.28
C LEU A 240 5.75 -8.05 -9.33
N ILE A 241 5.17 -6.90 -9.01
CA ILE A 241 5.27 -5.68 -9.81
C ILE A 241 5.84 -4.59 -8.91
N VAL A 242 7.03 -4.11 -9.20
CA VAL A 242 7.66 -3.04 -8.41
C VAL A 242 7.27 -1.70 -9.00
N ARG A 243 6.73 -0.80 -8.19
CA ARG A 243 6.34 0.55 -8.58
C ARG A 243 7.46 1.55 -8.33
N HIS A 244 7.69 2.43 -9.28
CA HIS A 244 8.54 3.61 -9.09
C HIS A 244 7.85 4.86 -9.59
N LEU A 245 7.59 5.81 -8.66
CA LEU A 245 7.07 7.13 -9.00
C LEU A 245 8.23 8.06 -9.34
N VAL A 246 8.26 8.53 -10.58
CA VAL A 246 9.25 9.52 -11.02
C VAL A 246 8.88 10.88 -10.40
N LEU A 247 9.82 11.49 -9.68
CA LEU A 247 9.65 12.80 -9.08
C LEU A 247 10.33 13.88 -9.95
N PRO A 248 9.77 15.11 -10.03
CA PRO A 248 10.38 16.19 -10.77
C PRO A 248 11.80 16.48 -10.32
N MET A 249 12.73 16.72 -11.24
CA MET A 249 14.16 17.02 -11.00
C MET A 249 14.92 15.95 -10.19
N GLN A 250 14.41 14.71 -10.13
CA GLN A 250 15.02 13.62 -9.38
C GLN A 250 15.49 12.47 -10.31
N GLU A 251 15.99 12.79 -11.50
CA GLU A 251 16.43 11.81 -12.50
C GLU A 251 17.52 10.88 -11.97
N LYS A 252 18.49 11.45 -11.20
CA LYS A 252 19.56 10.65 -10.59
C LYS A 252 19.01 9.61 -9.61
N ASN A 253 17.99 9.98 -8.83
CA ASN A 253 17.31 9.07 -7.92
C ASN A 253 16.60 7.95 -8.70
N SER A 254 15.83 8.31 -9.74
CA SER A 254 15.10 7.33 -10.55
C SER A 254 16.05 6.36 -11.27
N LYS A 255 17.14 6.85 -11.85
CA LYS A 255 18.19 6.00 -12.44
C LYS A 255 18.77 5.02 -11.43
N GLY A 256 19.17 5.50 -10.24
CA GLY A 256 19.71 4.64 -9.20
C GLY A 256 18.70 3.62 -8.65
N VAL A 257 17.38 3.94 -8.66
CA VAL A 257 16.34 2.96 -8.33
C VAL A 257 16.27 1.88 -9.41
N LEU A 258 16.29 2.25 -10.69
CA LEU A 258 16.25 1.29 -11.81
C LEU A 258 17.51 0.41 -11.83
N ASP A 259 18.70 0.97 -11.54
CA ASP A 259 19.94 0.20 -11.38
C ASP A 259 19.81 -0.85 -10.28
N ALA A 260 19.33 -0.46 -9.10
CA ALA A 260 19.13 -1.37 -7.98
C ALA A 260 18.10 -2.48 -8.29
N LEU A 261 17.06 -2.18 -9.07
CA LEU A 261 16.10 -3.19 -9.54
C LEU A 261 16.72 -4.14 -10.57
N CYS A 262 17.53 -3.61 -11.49
CA CYS A 262 18.27 -4.41 -12.46
C CYS A 262 19.28 -5.35 -11.77
N ASP A 263 19.93 -4.89 -10.69
CA ASP A 263 20.84 -5.71 -9.87
C ASP A 263 20.12 -6.86 -9.17
N ILE A 264 18.85 -6.67 -8.75
CA ILE A 264 18.03 -7.77 -8.21
C ILE A 264 17.69 -8.74 -9.33
N SER A 265 17.16 -8.25 -10.45
CA SER A 265 16.92 -9.03 -11.66
C SER A 265 16.51 -8.13 -12.84
N PRO A 266 17.14 -8.26 -14.02
CA PRO A 266 16.72 -7.54 -15.22
C PRO A 266 15.34 -8.01 -15.75
N ASN A 267 14.81 -9.09 -15.21
CA ASN A 267 13.50 -9.65 -15.57
C ASN A 267 12.37 -9.22 -14.62
N LEU A 268 12.63 -8.33 -13.66
CA LEU A 268 11.58 -7.76 -12.81
C LEU A 268 10.56 -6.99 -13.66
N THR A 269 9.29 -7.11 -13.30
CA THR A 269 8.24 -6.24 -13.86
C THR A 269 8.18 -4.96 -13.04
N VAL A 270 8.36 -3.83 -13.72
CA VAL A 270 8.38 -2.51 -13.10
C VAL A 270 7.21 -1.67 -13.62
N SER A 271 6.46 -1.06 -12.71
CA SER A 271 5.46 -0.04 -13.05
C SER A 271 6.09 1.34 -12.86
N LEU A 272 6.45 1.98 -13.98
CA LEU A 272 7.02 3.33 -13.98
C LEU A 272 5.87 4.34 -13.99
N MET A 273 5.72 5.08 -12.88
CA MET A 273 4.59 5.96 -12.67
C MET A 273 4.95 7.41 -12.94
N SER A 274 4.10 8.11 -13.70
CA SER A 274 4.20 9.54 -14.01
C SER A 274 3.20 10.41 -13.23
N GLN A 275 2.38 9.81 -12.38
CA GLN A 275 1.20 10.45 -11.74
C GLN A 275 1.57 11.36 -10.56
N TYR A 276 2.78 11.92 -10.52
CA TYR A 276 3.13 12.90 -9.51
C TYR A 276 2.30 14.17 -9.69
N ALA A 277 1.58 14.57 -8.64
CA ALA A 277 0.91 15.86 -8.56
C ALA A 277 1.14 16.50 -7.19
N PRO A 278 1.45 17.80 -7.11
CA PRO A 278 1.51 18.51 -5.85
C PRO A 278 0.16 18.48 -5.13
N ILE A 279 0.15 18.10 -3.85
CA ILE A 279 -1.07 18.05 -3.02
C ILE A 279 -1.25 19.32 -2.18
N GLU A 280 -0.14 19.98 -1.85
CA GLU A 280 -0.05 21.23 -1.09
C GLU A 280 1.27 21.92 -1.44
N HIS A 281 1.45 23.16 -1.00
CA HIS A 281 2.75 23.81 -1.15
C HIS A 281 3.82 23.16 -0.28
N MET A 282 4.88 22.69 -0.90
CA MET A 282 5.99 21.99 -0.25
C MET A 282 7.20 22.89 -0.11
N LYS A 283 8.06 22.59 0.88
CA LYS A 283 9.33 23.32 1.10
C LYS A 283 10.31 23.12 -0.05
N GLN A 284 10.25 21.97 -0.70
CA GLN A 284 11.07 21.63 -1.86
C GLN A 284 10.44 22.22 -3.11
N ASP A 285 11.01 23.26 -3.66
CA ASP A 285 10.44 24.00 -4.80
C ASP A 285 10.16 23.08 -6.00
N TYR A 286 11.01 22.09 -6.25
CA TYR A 286 10.84 21.15 -7.36
C TYR A 286 9.61 20.25 -7.21
N LEU A 287 9.09 20.08 -5.99
CA LEU A 287 7.86 19.32 -5.74
C LEU A 287 6.58 20.15 -5.90
N ASN A 288 6.69 21.45 -6.21
CA ASN A 288 5.53 22.32 -6.38
C ASN A 288 5.05 22.40 -7.84
N ARG A 289 5.56 21.53 -8.72
CA ARG A 289 5.11 21.38 -10.11
C ARG A 289 4.88 19.90 -10.46
N PRO A 290 4.06 19.60 -11.47
CA PRO A 290 3.96 18.25 -11.99
C PRO A 290 5.28 17.81 -12.68
N LEU A 291 5.40 16.50 -12.94
CA LEU A 291 6.47 15.92 -13.74
C LEU A 291 6.34 16.37 -15.20
N GLU A 292 7.43 16.77 -15.82
CA GLU A 292 7.51 17.14 -17.23
C GLU A 292 7.72 15.90 -18.11
N LYS A 293 7.30 16.02 -19.38
CA LYS A 293 7.39 14.92 -20.34
C LYS A 293 8.83 14.48 -20.56
N GLU A 294 9.72 15.44 -20.71
CA GLU A 294 11.15 15.23 -20.97
C GLU A 294 11.83 14.48 -19.82
N GLU A 295 11.43 14.78 -18.58
CA GLU A 295 11.92 14.08 -17.39
C GLU A 295 11.47 12.61 -17.38
N TYR A 296 10.20 12.35 -17.70
CA TYR A 296 9.66 11.00 -17.75
C TYR A 296 10.25 10.18 -18.89
N ASP A 297 10.34 10.76 -20.09
CA ASP A 297 10.91 10.12 -21.27
C ASP A 297 12.37 9.71 -21.02
N LEU A 298 13.16 10.61 -20.39
CA LEU A 298 14.55 10.32 -20.03
C LEU A 298 14.67 9.06 -19.14
N ILE A 299 13.78 8.89 -18.17
CA ILE A 299 13.80 7.72 -17.30
C ILE A 299 13.27 6.47 -18.01
N THR A 300 12.30 6.62 -18.90
CA THR A 300 11.81 5.53 -19.75
C THR A 300 12.90 5.02 -20.69
N ASP A 301 13.65 5.93 -21.34
CA ASP A 301 14.76 5.55 -22.20
C ASP A 301 15.88 4.86 -21.42
N TYR A 302 16.16 5.38 -20.19
CA TYR A 302 17.14 4.76 -19.31
C TYR A 302 16.74 3.36 -18.89
N PHE A 303 15.47 3.11 -18.58
CA PHE A 303 14.94 1.80 -18.23
C PHE A 303 15.31 0.74 -19.30
N PHE A 304 15.08 1.04 -20.58
CA PHE A 304 15.43 0.11 -21.65
C PHE A 304 16.94 -0.01 -21.87
N SER A 305 17.69 1.09 -21.69
CA SER A 305 19.14 1.12 -21.93
C SER A 305 19.94 0.23 -20.98
N ILE A 306 19.44 0.00 -19.75
CA ILE A 306 20.09 -0.85 -18.75
C ILE A 306 19.64 -2.32 -18.80
N GLY A 307 18.76 -2.69 -19.75
CA GLY A 307 18.31 -4.06 -19.99
C GLY A 307 17.04 -4.48 -19.28
N LEU A 308 16.36 -3.58 -18.54
CA LEU A 308 14.99 -3.80 -18.10
C LEU A 308 14.07 -3.81 -19.33
N HIS A 309 13.11 -4.73 -19.39
CA HIS A 309 12.27 -4.90 -20.58
C HIS A 309 10.82 -5.28 -20.27
N LYS A 310 10.47 -5.48 -19.00
CA LYS A 310 9.11 -5.81 -18.57
C LYS A 310 8.57 -4.66 -17.72
N GLY A 311 7.52 -4.00 -18.16
CA GLY A 311 6.97 -2.92 -17.36
C GLY A 311 5.67 -2.34 -17.88
N PHE A 312 5.05 -1.57 -16.98
CA PHE A 312 3.90 -0.72 -17.26
C PHE A 312 4.37 0.73 -17.23
N PHE A 313 3.98 1.51 -18.22
CA PHE A 313 4.36 2.91 -18.35
C PHE A 313 3.10 3.75 -18.34
N GLN A 314 2.96 4.60 -17.32
CA GLN A 314 1.79 5.48 -17.22
C GLN A 314 1.86 6.62 -18.23
N SER A 315 0.72 6.99 -18.80
CA SER A 315 0.57 8.24 -19.55
C SER A 315 0.69 9.44 -18.62
N LEU A 316 1.31 10.53 -19.08
CA LEU A 316 1.36 11.79 -18.34
C LEU A 316 -0.04 12.41 -18.08
N GLN A 317 -1.04 12.06 -18.87
CA GLN A 317 -2.43 12.44 -18.62
C GLN A 317 -2.98 11.88 -17.29
N SER A 318 -2.35 10.84 -16.74
CA SER A 318 -2.70 10.23 -15.45
C SER A 318 -2.41 11.12 -14.24
N GLN A 319 -1.66 12.23 -14.40
CA GLN A 319 -1.29 13.16 -13.31
C GLN A 319 -2.49 13.76 -12.58
N ASN A 320 -3.61 13.93 -13.26
CA ASN A 320 -4.84 14.50 -12.70
C ASN A 320 -5.84 13.45 -12.22
N ASN A 321 -5.54 12.17 -12.42
CA ASN A 321 -6.42 11.07 -12.08
C ASN A 321 -6.01 10.49 -10.71
N LEU A 322 -7.01 10.16 -9.87
CA LEU A 322 -6.83 9.39 -8.65
C LEU A 322 -6.15 10.08 -7.45
N VAL A 323 -6.40 11.35 -7.20
CA VAL A 323 -6.16 11.91 -5.86
C VAL A 323 -7.37 11.57 -4.98
N PRO A 324 -7.24 10.65 -4.00
CA PRO A 324 -8.36 10.27 -3.16
C PRO A 324 -8.72 11.39 -2.18
N ASP A 325 -10.01 11.70 -2.06
CA ASP A 325 -10.55 12.52 -0.97
C ASP A 325 -11.28 11.60 0.02
N PHE A 326 -10.55 11.17 1.04
CA PHE A 326 -11.07 10.28 2.09
C PHE A 326 -12.12 10.96 2.98
N GLU A 327 -12.20 12.29 3.02
CA GLU A 327 -13.22 13.01 3.79
C GLU A 327 -14.56 13.05 3.06
N LYS A 328 -14.53 13.23 1.74
CA LYS A 328 -15.73 13.26 0.89
C LYS A 328 -16.13 11.88 0.37
N GLY A 329 -15.19 10.93 0.41
CA GLY A 329 -15.42 9.63 -0.15
C GLY A 329 -15.49 9.59 -1.65
N THR A 330 -14.80 10.50 -2.27
CA THR A 330 -14.74 10.58 -3.72
C THR A 330 -13.36 10.19 -4.19
N TRP A 331 -13.33 9.30 -5.15
CA TRP A 331 -12.16 8.97 -5.95
C TRP A 331 -12.34 9.78 -7.22
N SER A 332 -11.74 10.96 -7.30
CA SER A 332 -11.93 11.80 -8.46
C SER A 332 -11.18 11.22 -9.66
N SER A 333 -11.85 10.37 -10.45
CA SER A 333 -11.68 10.45 -11.88
C SER A 333 -12.39 11.72 -12.31
N LYS A 334 -11.68 12.75 -12.73
CA LYS A 334 -12.29 13.83 -13.49
C LYS A 334 -12.61 13.29 -14.89
N GLU A 335 -13.66 12.47 -14.95
CA GLU A 335 -14.48 12.27 -16.13
C GLU A 335 -15.88 12.70 -15.70
N ASP A 336 -16.14 13.98 -15.88
CA ASP A 336 -17.42 14.60 -16.22
C ASP A 336 -17.13 15.99 -16.82
#